data_1e26af5655db4c7f40833d8ee05e0449
#
_entry.id   1e26af5655db4c7f40833d8ee05e0449
#
_cell.length_a   1.000
_cell.length_b   1.000
_cell.length_c   1.000
_cell.angle_alpha   90.00
_cell.angle_beta   90.00
_cell.angle_gamma   90.00
#
_symmetry.space_group_name_H-M   'P 1'
#
loop_
_entity.id
_entity.type
_entity.pdbx_description
1 polymer ?
#
loop_
_entity_poly.entity_id
_entity_poly.type
_entity_poly.pdbx_seq_one_letter_code
_entity_poly.pdbx_strand_id
1 'polypeptide(L)'
;VPLKMVIHSQDVIHDVGLPHFRLKMDAVPGIPTTQWFTPKITTADMKKKTGNPDFTYEIACDQLCGANHFAMRGVIIVETMEEYKKWLAEQVSEYSTLFPKSAAPKEVSTDSAKLVTQVLPEKK
;
A
#
# COMPACT_ATOMS: atom_id res chain seq x y z
N VAL A 1 -4.15 -10.62 -4.78
CA VAL A 1 -3.03 -10.62 -3.84
C VAL A 1 -3.46 -9.86 -2.59
N PRO A 2 -3.21 -10.38 -1.37
CA PRO A 2 -3.46 -9.64 -0.13
C PRO A 2 -2.50 -8.46 0.01
N LEU A 3 -3.03 -7.34 0.47
CA LEU A 3 -2.30 -6.13 0.80
C LEU A 3 -2.30 -5.97 2.33
N LYS A 4 -1.13 -5.69 2.91
CA LYS A 4 -0.99 -5.30 4.32
C LYS A 4 -0.45 -3.87 4.37
N MET A 5 -1.15 -3.01 5.08
CA MET A 5 -0.72 -1.65 5.38
C MET A 5 -0.22 -1.60 6.82
N VAL A 6 0.93 -0.97 7.03
CA VAL A 6 1.42 -0.54 8.34
C VAL A 6 1.26 0.97 8.37
N ILE A 7 0.49 1.47 9.32
CA ILE A 7 -0.02 2.83 9.34
C ILE A 7 0.48 3.50 10.61
N HIS A 8 1.02 4.70 10.47
CA HIS A 8 1.39 5.55 11.61
C HIS A 8 1.32 7.03 11.21
N SER A 9 1.27 7.91 12.18
CA SER A 9 1.29 9.36 11.98
C SER A 9 2.54 9.98 12.58
N GLN A 10 2.97 11.11 12.04
CA GLN A 10 4.10 11.90 12.55
C GLN A 10 3.66 13.06 13.42
N ASP A 11 2.42 13.54 13.30
CA ASP A 11 1.94 14.75 13.95
C ASP A 11 0.73 14.50 14.85
N VAL A 12 -0.47 14.42 14.28
CA VAL A 12 -1.73 14.22 15.00
C VAL A 12 -2.38 12.89 14.58
N ILE A 13 -3.50 12.53 15.18
CA ILE A 13 -4.26 11.36 14.75
C ILE A 13 -4.93 11.67 13.42
N HIS A 14 -4.66 10.84 12.44
CA HIS A 14 -5.34 10.76 11.16
C HIS A 14 -6.08 9.42 11.06
N ASP A 15 -6.65 9.17 9.89
CA ASP A 15 -7.27 7.89 9.59
C ASP A 15 -7.01 7.50 8.13
N VAL A 16 -6.85 6.22 7.91
CA VAL A 16 -6.85 5.63 6.58
C VAL A 16 -8.22 5.06 6.30
N GLY A 17 -9.09 5.90 5.77
CA GLY A 17 -10.44 5.54 5.35
C GLY A 17 -10.45 5.01 3.92
N LEU A 18 -11.02 3.84 3.71
CA LEU A 18 -11.18 3.18 2.41
C LEU A 18 -12.67 2.84 2.20
N PRO A 19 -13.50 3.83 1.83
CA PRO A 19 -14.95 3.69 1.84
C PRO A 19 -15.45 2.57 0.92
N HIS A 20 -14.85 2.40 -0.25
CA HIS A 20 -15.23 1.36 -1.21
C HIS A 20 -14.85 -0.06 -0.76
N PHE A 21 -13.91 -0.18 0.17
CA PHE A 21 -13.53 -1.45 0.79
C PHE A 21 -14.19 -1.64 2.16
N ARG A 22 -14.91 -0.63 2.66
CA ARG A 22 -15.54 -0.58 3.99
C ARG A 22 -14.51 -0.81 5.10
N LEU A 23 -13.37 -0.17 4.98
CA LEU A 23 -12.24 -0.28 5.90
C LEU A 23 -11.88 1.09 6.43
N LYS A 24 -11.49 1.11 7.71
CA LYS A 24 -11.04 2.29 8.42
C LYS A 24 -10.02 1.89 9.47
N MET A 25 -8.92 2.65 9.58
CA MET A 25 -7.89 2.41 10.58
C MET A 25 -7.19 3.71 10.96
N ASP A 26 -7.20 4.03 12.25
CA ASP A 26 -6.55 5.21 12.76
C ASP A 26 -5.03 5.16 12.58
N ALA A 27 -4.45 6.30 12.18
CA ALA A 27 -3.02 6.55 12.15
C ALA A 27 -2.65 7.36 13.39
N VAL A 28 -2.05 6.70 14.38
CA VAL A 28 -1.78 7.29 15.70
C VAL A 28 -0.29 7.59 15.83
N PRO A 29 0.10 8.81 16.33
CA PRO A 29 1.50 9.11 16.60
C PRO A 29 2.10 8.14 17.62
N GLY A 30 3.27 7.58 17.30
CA GLY A 30 4.00 6.66 18.17
C GLY A 30 3.45 5.23 18.26
N ILE A 31 2.29 4.95 17.67
CA ILE A 31 1.66 3.61 17.70
C ILE A 31 1.41 3.14 16.28
N PRO A 32 2.21 2.21 15.72
CA PRO A 32 1.93 1.63 14.42
C PRO A 32 0.68 0.75 14.50
N THR A 33 -0.29 1.03 13.63
CA THR A 33 -1.47 0.19 13.44
C THR A 33 -1.35 -0.61 12.16
N THR A 34 -2.10 -1.69 12.01
CA THR A 34 -2.05 -2.53 10.81
C THR A 34 -3.44 -2.86 10.31
N GLN A 35 -3.58 -2.85 9.00
CA GLN A 35 -4.78 -3.27 8.31
C GLN A 35 -4.41 -4.12 7.09
N TRP A 36 -5.23 -5.09 6.75
CA TRP A 36 -5.01 -5.92 5.58
C TRP A 36 -6.32 -6.24 4.87
N PHE A 37 -6.26 -6.35 3.56
CA PHE A 37 -7.39 -6.74 2.72
C PHE A 37 -6.92 -7.28 1.36
N THR A 38 -7.83 -7.89 0.63
CA THR A 38 -7.58 -8.34 -0.73
C THR A 38 -8.58 -7.68 -1.68
N PRO A 39 -8.14 -6.75 -2.54
CA PRO A 39 -8.99 -6.22 -3.59
C PRO A 39 -9.44 -7.33 -4.52
N LYS A 40 -10.73 -7.38 -4.85
CA LYS A 40 -11.33 -8.45 -5.69
C LYS A 40 -11.67 -7.96 -7.09
N ILE A 41 -11.92 -6.67 -7.26
CA ILE A 41 -12.40 -6.08 -8.51
C ILE A 41 -11.40 -5.01 -8.92
N THR A 42 -10.93 -5.06 -10.15
CA THR A 42 -10.03 -4.03 -10.69
C THR A 42 -10.76 -2.71 -10.88
N THR A 43 -10.03 -1.60 -10.94
CA THR A 43 -10.61 -0.28 -11.22
C THR A 43 -11.29 -0.29 -12.60
N ALA A 44 -10.71 -0.94 -13.59
CA ALA A 44 -11.28 -1.07 -14.93
C ALA A 44 -12.62 -1.83 -14.93
N ASP A 45 -12.70 -2.92 -14.19
CA ASP A 45 -13.94 -3.70 -14.08
C ASP A 45 -15.02 -2.97 -13.27
N MET A 46 -14.61 -2.19 -12.26
CA MET A 46 -15.55 -1.39 -11.49
C MET A 46 -16.13 -0.24 -12.32
N LYS A 47 -15.34 0.41 -13.18
CA LYS A 47 -15.83 1.38 -14.16
C LYS A 47 -16.92 0.78 -15.06
N LYS A 48 -16.70 -0.42 -15.58
CA LYS A 48 -17.70 -1.15 -16.38
C LYS A 48 -18.95 -1.46 -15.56
N LYS A 49 -18.78 -1.96 -14.34
CA LYS A 49 -19.88 -2.37 -13.47
C LYS A 49 -20.77 -1.21 -13.03
N THR A 50 -20.17 -0.04 -12.79
CA THR A 50 -20.92 1.16 -12.37
C THR A 50 -21.42 1.99 -13.55
N GLY A 51 -20.94 1.75 -14.76
CA GLY A 51 -21.21 2.58 -15.93
C GLY A 51 -20.56 3.97 -15.84
N ASN A 52 -19.66 4.20 -14.88
CA ASN A 52 -18.99 5.46 -14.66
C ASN A 52 -17.52 5.35 -15.14
N PRO A 53 -17.14 6.00 -16.25
CA PRO A 53 -15.76 5.97 -16.75
C PRO A 53 -14.76 6.68 -15.84
N ASP A 54 -15.22 7.61 -15.00
CA ASP A 54 -14.39 8.38 -14.08
C ASP A 54 -14.27 7.75 -12.69
N PHE A 55 -14.86 6.57 -12.50
CA PHE A 55 -14.79 5.88 -11.22
C PHE A 55 -13.34 5.61 -10.79
N THR A 56 -13.03 5.94 -9.55
CA THR A 56 -11.80 5.54 -8.85
C THR A 56 -12.13 5.06 -7.46
N TYR A 57 -11.32 4.15 -6.93
CA TYR A 57 -11.33 3.86 -5.50
C TYR A 57 -10.70 5.02 -4.75
N GLU A 58 -11.25 5.36 -3.60
CA GLU A 58 -10.83 6.51 -2.80
C GLU A 58 -10.13 6.06 -1.52
N ILE A 59 -9.13 6.82 -1.13
CA ILE A 59 -8.56 6.85 0.21
C ILE A 59 -8.76 8.27 0.76
N ALA A 60 -9.23 8.37 1.99
CA ALA A 60 -9.48 9.65 2.64
C ALA A 60 -9.09 9.59 4.12
N CYS A 61 -8.86 10.75 4.72
CA CYS A 61 -8.77 10.88 6.16
C CYS A 61 -10.18 11.08 6.73
N ASP A 62 -10.64 10.15 7.57
CA ASP A 62 -11.96 10.21 8.22
C ASP A 62 -11.87 10.68 9.68
N GLN A 63 -10.68 11.09 10.15
CA GLN A 63 -10.42 11.64 11.48
C GLN A 63 -10.09 13.13 11.39
N LEU A 64 -10.85 13.97 12.08
CA LEU A 64 -10.61 15.42 12.09
C LEU A 64 -9.18 15.71 12.62
N CYS A 65 -8.31 16.19 11.75
CA CYS A 65 -6.88 16.33 12.01
C CYS A 65 -6.34 17.75 11.82
N GLY A 66 -7.20 18.72 11.49
CA GLY A 66 -6.82 20.12 11.33
C GLY A 66 -7.47 20.80 10.13
N ALA A 67 -6.99 22.00 9.79
CA ALA A 67 -7.59 22.85 8.76
C ALA A 67 -7.64 22.21 7.35
N ASN A 68 -6.67 21.35 7.03
CA ASN A 68 -6.61 20.68 5.72
C ASN A 68 -7.22 19.28 5.71
N HIS A 69 -7.91 18.88 6.78
CA HIS A 69 -8.54 17.57 6.88
C HIS A 69 -9.39 17.21 5.66
N PHE A 70 -10.20 18.13 5.17
CA PHE A 70 -11.09 17.93 4.00
C PHE A 70 -10.34 17.67 2.68
N ALA A 71 -9.09 18.11 2.59
CA ALA A 71 -8.24 17.95 1.41
C ALA A 71 -7.36 16.68 1.44
N MET A 72 -7.36 15.93 2.55
CA MET A 72 -6.59 14.71 2.70
C MET A 72 -7.30 13.54 2.01
N ARG A 73 -7.21 13.54 0.69
CA ARG A 73 -7.80 12.53 -0.19
C ARG A 73 -6.78 12.05 -1.22
N GLY A 74 -6.94 10.82 -1.63
CA GLY A 74 -6.15 10.21 -2.69
C GLY A 74 -6.96 9.18 -3.47
N VAL A 75 -6.32 8.61 -4.48
CA VAL A 75 -6.91 7.63 -5.37
C VAL A 75 -6.18 6.30 -5.20
N ILE A 76 -6.94 5.21 -5.17
CA ILE A 76 -6.39 3.86 -5.23
C ILE A 76 -6.73 3.29 -6.60
N ILE A 77 -5.72 2.80 -7.29
CA ILE A 77 -5.87 2.09 -8.54
C ILE A 77 -5.63 0.60 -8.27
N VAL A 78 -6.65 -0.20 -8.54
CA VAL A 78 -6.56 -1.66 -8.44
C VAL A 78 -6.37 -2.21 -9.84
N GLU A 79 -5.24 -2.83 -10.07
CA GLU A 79 -4.81 -3.36 -11.34
C GLU A 79 -4.61 -4.88 -11.28
N THR A 80 -4.46 -5.50 -12.44
CA THR A 80 -3.95 -6.86 -12.53
C THR A 80 -2.47 -6.92 -12.11
N MET A 81 -1.98 -8.10 -11.77
CA MET A 81 -0.57 -8.26 -11.39
C MET A 81 0.39 -7.89 -12.53
N GLU A 82 -0.02 -8.08 -13.77
CA GLU A 82 0.79 -7.76 -14.96
C GLU A 82 0.89 -6.24 -15.15
N GLU A 83 -0.24 -5.54 -15.08
CA GLU A 83 -0.29 -4.08 -15.16
C GLU A 83 0.50 -3.44 -14.02
N TYR A 84 0.33 -3.94 -12.80
CA TYR A 84 1.09 -3.45 -11.64
C TYR A 84 2.61 -3.62 -11.81
N LYS A 85 3.06 -4.78 -12.31
CA LYS A 85 4.49 -5.01 -12.56
C LYS A 85 5.05 -4.08 -13.63
N LYS A 86 4.25 -3.81 -14.68
CA LYS A 86 4.63 -2.85 -15.73
C LYS A 86 4.78 -1.45 -15.15
N TRP A 87 3.77 -0.99 -14.42
CA TRP A 87 3.82 0.31 -13.75
C TRP A 87 5.01 0.40 -12.80
N LEU A 88 5.26 -0.62 -11.98
CA LEU A 88 6.38 -0.63 -11.03
C LEU A 88 7.75 -0.57 -11.74
N ALA A 89 7.89 -1.19 -12.89
CA ALA A 89 9.13 -1.13 -13.67
C ALA A 89 9.41 0.26 -14.26
N GLU A 90 8.39 1.08 -14.43
CA GLU A 90 8.50 2.47 -14.91
C GLU A 90 8.82 3.46 -13.77
N GLN A 91 8.70 3.03 -12.50
CA GLN A 91 8.94 3.90 -11.36
C GLN A 91 10.43 4.01 -11.06
N VAL A 92 10.86 5.22 -10.75
CA VAL A 92 12.22 5.49 -10.26
C VAL A 92 12.19 5.47 -8.73
N SER A 93 13.08 4.71 -8.10
CA SER A 93 13.14 4.69 -6.64
C SER A 93 13.57 6.06 -6.10
N GLU A 94 12.93 6.52 -5.04
CA GLU A 94 13.30 7.78 -4.38
C GLU A 94 14.75 7.74 -3.88
N TYR A 95 15.22 6.58 -3.42
CA TYR A 95 16.62 6.38 -3.04
C TYR A 95 17.58 6.71 -4.19
N SER A 96 17.29 6.27 -5.42
CA SER A 96 18.13 6.57 -6.58
C SER A 96 18.08 8.05 -6.98
N THR A 97 16.97 8.73 -6.68
CA THR A 97 16.81 10.18 -6.90
C THR A 97 17.61 10.98 -5.88
N LEU A 98 17.57 10.58 -4.61
CA LEU A 98 18.30 11.25 -3.52
C LEU A 98 19.80 10.94 -3.54
N PHE A 99 20.21 9.74 -3.99
CA PHE A 99 21.59 9.26 -4.00
C PHE A 99 22.01 8.77 -5.40
N PRO A 100 22.08 9.64 -6.40
CA PRO A 100 22.30 9.25 -7.79
C PRO A 100 23.62 8.51 -8.06
N LYS A 101 24.63 8.64 -7.19
CA LYS A 101 25.94 7.95 -7.30
C LYS A 101 25.97 6.55 -6.69
N SER A 102 24.92 6.13 -5.97
CA SER A 102 24.83 4.83 -5.29
C SER A 102 23.85 3.86 -5.95
N ALA A 103 23.30 4.23 -7.07
CA ALA A 103 22.25 3.48 -7.80
C ALA A 103 22.82 2.32 -8.65
N ALA A 104 23.82 1.59 -8.16
CA ALA A 104 24.04 0.24 -8.64
C ALA A 104 23.10 -0.70 -7.88
N PRO A 105 22.17 -1.41 -8.52
CA PRO A 105 21.35 -2.38 -7.84
C PRO A 105 22.27 -3.46 -7.28
N LYS A 106 22.44 -3.50 -5.96
CA LYS A 106 22.93 -4.71 -5.30
C LYS A 106 21.84 -5.75 -5.54
N GLU A 107 22.13 -6.73 -6.35
CA GLU A 107 21.32 -7.94 -6.44
C GLU A 107 21.07 -8.42 -5.01
N VAL A 108 19.82 -8.39 -4.60
CA VAL A 108 19.39 -9.02 -3.36
C VAL A 108 19.61 -10.51 -3.59
N SER A 109 20.71 -11.04 -3.06
CA SER A 109 21.01 -12.45 -3.13
C SER A 109 19.82 -13.20 -2.52
N THR A 110 19.28 -14.14 -3.25
CA THR A 110 18.17 -15.02 -2.92
C THR A 110 18.49 -16.01 -1.77
N ASP A 111 19.46 -15.69 -0.92
CA ASP A 111 19.88 -16.54 0.19
C ASP A 111 18.97 -16.48 1.43
N SER A 112 18.02 -15.55 1.48
CA SER A 112 17.05 -15.47 2.58
C SER A 112 16.04 -16.62 2.60
N ALA A 113 15.91 -17.37 1.50
CA ALA A 113 15.01 -18.54 1.45
C ALA A 113 15.62 -19.80 2.11
N LYS A 114 16.94 -19.85 2.29
CA LYS A 114 17.63 -21.01 2.88
C LYS A 114 17.69 -21.00 4.41
N LEU A 115 17.47 -19.83 5.03
CA LEU A 115 17.54 -19.71 6.50
C LEU A 115 16.28 -20.19 7.23
N VAL A 116 15.14 -20.30 6.53
CA VAL A 116 13.86 -20.68 7.16
C VAL A 116 13.72 -22.19 7.31
N THR A 117 14.51 -22.99 6.59
CA THR A 117 14.38 -24.46 6.60
C THR A 117 15.21 -25.16 7.69
N GLN A 118 16.00 -24.42 8.48
CA GLN A 118 16.90 -25.02 9.49
C GLN A 118 16.45 -24.89 10.95
N VAL A 119 15.25 -24.40 11.24
CA VAL A 119 14.81 -24.12 12.63
C VAL A 119 13.63 -24.99 13.10
N LEU A 120 13.37 -26.12 12.50
CA LEU A 120 12.41 -27.09 13.05
C LEU A 120 13.14 -28.36 13.49
N PRO A 121 13.31 -28.62 14.79
CA PRO A 121 13.75 -29.91 15.25
C PRO A 121 12.64 -30.94 15.09
N GLU A 122 12.94 -32.04 14.41
CA GLU A 122 12.09 -33.23 14.38
C GLU A 122 11.88 -33.76 15.81
N LYS A 123 10.62 -33.76 16.25
CA LYS A 123 10.22 -34.51 17.44
C LYS A 123 9.98 -35.97 17.05
N LYS A 124 10.78 -36.83 17.66
CA LYS A 124 10.50 -38.26 17.77
C LYS A 124 9.29 -38.50 18.68
#